data_161e6a10e4e81134725451d7796e8798
#
_entry.id   161e6a10e4e81134725451d7796e8798
#
_cell.length_a   1.000
_cell.length_b   1.000
_cell.length_c   1.000
_cell.angle_alpha   90.00
_cell.angle_beta   90.00
_cell.angle_gamma   90.00
#
_symmetry.space_group_name_H-M   'P 1'
#
loop_
_entity.id
_entity.type
_entity.pdbx_description
1 polymer ?
#
loop_
_entity_poly.entity_id
_entity_poly.type
_entity_poly.pdbx_seq_one_letter_code
_entity_poly.pdbx_strand_id
1 'polypeptide(L)'
;MASVLITNDDGINSAALMALASSFVSGGWDVFVAAPQEEQSGVGRSIGLNKDLSCDEVSLDGCRAWAIGGTPSDCVNVALGNLLPKKPDLIISGINWGLNITIPIILSSGTVGGAIEGFCWGIPSMAVSQGLPDQKEHYLQCKIDYLKHSGLMEAIKISADITVEISVKFIDRKVVELHNVNFPYNIKRSASVENTRLSDITLNKNADFNVYGSLYEPVGNKFVFKFPSVDLSDSSSAKGSDISCLAKGNVSDSLVDLKRLCAF
;
A
#
# COMPACT_ATOMS: atom_id res chain seq x y z
N MET A 1 20.58 -14.96 1.77
CA MET A 1 20.10 -13.57 1.75
C MET A 1 18.64 -13.65 1.32
N ALA A 2 17.74 -13.08 2.10
CA ALA A 2 16.33 -13.02 1.73
C ALA A 2 16.14 -12.04 0.56
N SER A 3 15.13 -12.29 -0.27
CA SER A 3 14.86 -11.49 -1.46
C SER A 3 13.45 -10.91 -1.43
N VAL A 4 13.28 -9.69 -1.93
CA VAL A 4 12.00 -8.98 -1.97
C VAL A 4 11.76 -8.39 -3.36
N LEU A 5 10.51 -8.52 -3.85
CA LEU A 5 10.01 -7.74 -4.98
C LEU A 5 9.15 -6.60 -4.42
N ILE A 6 9.48 -5.37 -4.80
CA ILE A 6 8.74 -4.16 -4.41
C ILE A 6 8.01 -3.60 -5.63
N THR A 7 6.74 -3.25 -5.45
CA THR A 7 5.91 -2.51 -6.41
C THR A 7 5.15 -1.39 -5.68
N ASN A 8 4.38 -0.58 -6.38
CA ASN A 8 3.47 0.42 -5.84
C ASN A 8 2.41 0.81 -6.89
N ASP A 9 1.52 1.73 -6.57
CA ASP A 9 0.59 2.38 -7.50
C ASP A 9 0.88 3.88 -7.73
N ASP A 10 1.85 4.45 -7.01
CA ASP A 10 2.30 5.84 -7.22
C ASP A 10 3.32 6.00 -8.37
N GLY A 11 3.81 4.91 -8.90
CA GLY A 11 4.79 4.87 -10.00
C GLY A 11 6.24 4.77 -9.54
N ILE A 12 7.11 4.42 -10.51
CA ILE A 12 8.54 4.12 -10.29
C ILE A 12 9.32 5.30 -9.68
N ASN A 13 8.88 6.53 -9.91
CA ASN A 13 9.52 7.75 -9.41
C ASN A 13 9.05 8.17 -8.01
N SER A 14 8.22 7.36 -7.34
CA SER A 14 7.73 7.67 -5.99
C SER A 14 8.86 7.68 -4.97
N ALA A 15 8.99 8.80 -4.22
CA ALA A 15 9.97 8.91 -3.15
C ALA A 15 9.74 7.90 -2.02
N ALA A 16 8.49 7.51 -1.78
CA ALA A 16 8.16 6.51 -0.78
C ALA A 16 8.59 5.09 -1.22
N LEU A 17 8.46 4.77 -2.52
CA LEU A 17 9.02 3.55 -3.10
C LEU A 17 10.54 3.50 -2.94
N MET A 18 11.22 4.60 -3.28
CA MET A 18 12.67 4.69 -3.17
C MET A 18 13.15 4.54 -1.71
N ALA A 19 12.45 5.18 -0.76
CA ALA A 19 12.78 5.05 0.66
C ALA A 19 12.60 3.61 1.15
N LEU A 20 11.54 2.92 0.73
CA LEU A 20 11.30 1.51 1.06
C LEU A 20 12.41 0.62 0.49
N ALA A 21 12.71 0.74 -0.79
CA ALA A 21 13.78 -0.02 -1.45
C ALA A 21 15.14 0.18 -0.75
N SER A 22 15.49 1.44 -0.45
CA SER A 22 16.72 1.78 0.27
C SER A 22 16.81 1.15 1.67
N SER A 23 15.68 1.11 2.41
CA SER A 23 15.66 0.46 3.73
C SER A 23 15.86 -1.06 3.62
N PHE A 24 15.27 -1.72 2.61
CA PHE A 24 15.51 -3.15 2.37
C PHE A 24 16.95 -3.45 1.94
N VAL A 25 17.55 -2.64 1.05
CA VAL A 25 18.97 -2.74 0.68
C VAL A 25 19.85 -2.60 1.92
N SER A 26 19.60 -1.57 2.75
CA SER A 26 20.33 -1.35 4.00
C SER A 26 20.16 -2.49 5.01
N GLY A 27 18.99 -3.16 4.97
CA GLY A 27 18.69 -4.36 5.77
C GLY A 27 19.33 -5.65 5.24
N GLY A 28 20.10 -5.59 4.15
CA GLY A 28 20.82 -6.73 3.58
C GLY A 28 19.94 -7.69 2.76
N TRP A 29 18.85 -7.20 2.17
CA TRP A 29 18.00 -7.98 1.28
C TRP A 29 18.48 -7.89 -0.19
N ASP A 30 18.18 -8.91 -0.98
CA ASP A 30 18.29 -8.88 -2.44
C ASP A 30 17.00 -8.21 -2.98
N VAL A 31 17.11 -6.97 -3.48
CA VAL A 31 15.97 -6.11 -3.77
C VAL A 31 15.73 -6.02 -5.26
N PHE A 32 14.51 -6.31 -5.66
CA PHE A 32 13.96 -6.11 -7.00
C PHE A 32 12.81 -5.11 -6.93
N VAL A 33 12.75 -4.21 -7.91
CA VAL A 33 11.65 -3.24 -8.02
C VAL A 33 11.01 -3.37 -9.40
N ALA A 34 9.69 -3.55 -9.44
CA ALA A 34 8.91 -3.49 -10.67
C ALA A 34 7.68 -2.64 -10.40
N ALA A 35 7.62 -1.44 -10.96
CA ALA A 35 6.59 -0.47 -10.64
C ALA A 35 6.02 0.19 -11.90
N PRO A 36 4.79 0.70 -11.85
CA PRO A 36 4.17 1.42 -12.95
C PRO A 36 5.01 2.62 -13.41
N GLN A 37 5.03 2.88 -14.71
CA GLN A 37 5.61 4.12 -15.26
C GLN A 37 4.85 5.36 -14.77
N GLU A 38 3.52 5.24 -14.68
CA GLU A 38 2.60 6.31 -14.30
C GLU A 38 1.77 5.91 -13.09
N GLU A 39 1.17 6.89 -12.44
CA GLU A 39 0.29 6.73 -11.29
C GLU A 39 -0.96 5.90 -11.63
N GLN A 40 -1.33 4.97 -10.75
CA GLN A 40 -2.37 3.96 -10.93
C GLN A 40 -3.35 3.89 -9.73
N SER A 41 -3.65 5.02 -9.08
CA SER A 41 -4.59 5.03 -7.94
C SER A 41 -6.00 4.58 -8.36
N GLY A 42 -6.64 3.82 -7.49
CA GLY A 42 -8.02 3.40 -7.68
C GLY A 42 -8.25 2.30 -8.71
N VAL A 43 -7.19 1.70 -9.25
CA VAL A 43 -7.30 0.64 -10.27
C VAL A 43 -7.64 -0.74 -9.69
N GLY A 44 -7.59 -0.90 -8.36
CA GLY A 44 -7.75 -2.20 -7.74
C GLY A 44 -6.74 -3.22 -8.25
N ARG A 45 -7.13 -4.49 -8.33
CA ARG A 45 -6.34 -5.56 -8.94
C ARG A 45 -6.66 -5.73 -10.43
N SER A 46 -6.63 -4.68 -11.22
CA SER A 46 -6.84 -4.79 -12.66
C SER A 46 -5.60 -5.34 -13.39
N ILE A 47 -5.84 -6.05 -14.50
CA ILE A 47 -4.82 -6.62 -15.40
C ILE A 47 -5.08 -6.09 -16.80
N GLY A 48 -4.02 -5.67 -17.49
CA GLY A 48 -4.06 -5.10 -18.84
C GLY A 48 -4.21 -6.15 -19.95
N LEU A 49 -5.35 -6.82 -20.04
CA LEU A 49 -5.57 -7.98 -20.93
C LEU A 49 -5.41 -7.70 -22.43
N ASN A 50 -5.56 -6.46 -22.87
CA ASN A 50 -5.58 -6.10 -24.31
C ASN A 50 -4.54 -5.02 -24.64
N LYS A 51 -3.44 -4.95 -23.90
CA LYS A 51 -2.39 -3.95 -24.11
C LYS A 51 -1.03 -4.64 -24.10
N ASP A 52 -0.18 -4.24 -25.03
CA ASP A 52 1.24 -4.50 -24.91
C ASP A 52 1.81 -3.61 -23.80
N LEU A 53 2.62 -4.18 -22.92
CA LEU A 53 3.20 -3.47 -21.79
C LEU A 53 4.66 -3.11 -22.15
N SER A 54 5.00 -1.81 -22.09
CA SER A 54 6.40 -1.39 -22.12
C SER A 54 7.10 -1.83 -20.84
N CYS A 55 8.40 -2.10 -20.93
CA CYS A 55 9.22 -2.48 -19.79
C CYS A 55 10.63 -1.92 -19.99
N ASP A 56 10.97 -0.91 -19.22
CA ASP A 56 12.25 -0.23 -19.25
C ASP A 56 13.05 -0.53 -18.00
N GLU A 57 14.29 -1.01 -18.15
CA GLU A 57 15.20 -1.13 -17.02
C GLU A 57 15.64 0.26 -16.57
N VAL A 58 15.57 0.52 -15.26
CA VAL A 58 15.90 1.82 -14.67
C VAL A 58 16.95 1.66 -13.59
N SER A 59 17.76 2.70 -13.38
CA SER A 59 18.79 2.71 -12.34
C SER A 59 18.18 3.10 -11.00
N LEU A 60 18.29 2.21 -10.02
CA LEU A 60 17.93 2.47 -8.63
C LEU A 60 19.01 1.87 -7.73
N ASP A 61 19.61 2.69 -6.86
CA ASP A 61 20.79 2.31 -6.08
C ASP A 61 20.56 1.01 -5.26
N GLY A 62 21.43 0.03 -5.52
CA GLY A 62 21.41 -1.26 -4.82
C GLY A 62 20.29 -2.23 -5.26
N CYS A 63 19.50 -1.88 -6.29
CA CYS A 63 18.37 -2.67 -6.76
C CYS A 63 18.48 -2.97 -8.25
N ARG A 64 17.86 -4.07 -8.69
CA ARG A 64 17.44 -4.23 -10.09
C ARG A 64 16.01 -3.71 -10.21
N ALA A 65 15.80 -2.75 -11.13
CA ALA A 65 14.53 -2.03 -11.19
C ALA A 65 14.01 -1.89 -12.62
N TRP A 66 12.69 -1.98 -12.77
CA TRP A 66 11.97 -1.86 -14.03
C TRP A 66 10.76 -0.95 -13.88
N ALA A 67 10.59 -0.05 -14.86
CA ALA A 67 9.41 0.76 -15.07
C ALA A 67 8.50 0.09 -16.11
N ILE A 68 7.27 -0.25 -15.75
CA ILE A 68 6.36 -1.05 -16.57
C ILE A 68 5.11 -0.23 -16.90
N GLY A 69 4.70 -0.25 -18.17
CA GLY A 69 3.52 0.48 -18.68
C GLY A 69 2.19 -0.19 -18.33
N GLY A 70 2.02 -0.63 -17.08
CA GLY A 70 0.87 -1.38 -16.59
C GLY A 70 0.45 -0.98 -15.17
N THR A 71 -0.48 -1.76 -14.62
CA THR A 71 -0.93 -1.64 -13.23
C THR A 71 0.08 -2.26 -12.26
N PRO A 72 -0.04 -2.05 -10.93
CA PRO A 72 0.79 -2.77 -9.95
C PRO A 72 0.72 -4.30 -10.10
N SER A 73 -0.47 -4.83 -10.40
CA SER A 73 -0.65 -6.27 -10.65
C SER A 73 0.07 -6.73 -11.91
N ASP A 74 0.04 -5.95 -12.99
CA ASP A 74 0.83 -6.23 -14.19
C ASP A 74 2.33 -6.24 -13.88
N CYS A 75 2.81 -5.26 -13.11
CA CYS A 75 4.22 -5.16 -12.71
C CYS A 75 4.68 -6.41 -11.96
N VAL A 76 3.91 -6.86 -10.98
CA VAL A 76 4.21 -8.09 -10.23
C VAL A 76 4.19 -9.30 -11.15
N ASN A 77 3.18 -9.43 -12.02
CA ASN A 77 3.03 -10.56 -12.94
C ASN A 77 4.18 -10.64 -13.94
N VAL A 78 4.52 -9.52 -14.58
CA VAL A 78 5.66 -9.42 -15.53
C VAL A 78 6.97 -9.75 -14.82
N ALA A 79 7.20 -9.20 -13.62
CA ALA A 79 8.42 -9.45 -12.87
C ALA A 79 8.58 -10.93 -12.54
N LEU A 80 7.56 -11.56 -11.97
CA LEU A 80 7.60 -12.96 -11.55
C LEU A 80 7.68 -13.94 -12.72
N GLY A 81 7.02 -13.62 -13.82
CA GLY A 81 6.98 -14.49 -15.00
C GLY A 81 8.18 -14.36 -15.94
N ASN A 82 8.84 -13.19 -15.97
CA ASN A 82 9.77 -12.88 -17.07
C ASN A 82 11.09 -12.24 -16.65
N LEU A 83 11.15 -11.51 -15.52
CA LEU A 83 12.33 -10.68 -15.21
C LEU A 83 13.18 -11.28 -14.07
N LEU A 84 12.54 -11.90 -13.08
CA LEU A 84 13.24 -12.43 -11.92
C LEU A 84 13.82 -13.82 -12.19
N PRO A 85 15.06 -14.10 -11.74
CA PRO A 85 15.69 -15.41 -11.95
C PRO A 85 15.04 -16.53 -11.12
N LYS A 86 14.35 -16.15 -10.03
CA LYS A 86 13.62 -17.05 -9.11
C LYS A 86 12.53 -16.25 -8.40
N LYS A 87 11.56 -16.95 -7.81
CA LYS A 87 10.56 -16.33 -6.94
C LYS A 87 11.23 -15.67 -5.74
N PRO A 88 10.86 -14.43 -5.37
CA PRO A 88 11.33 -13.79 -4.16
C PRO A 88 10.70 -14.41 -2.92
N ASP A 89 11.31 -14.18 -1.76
CA ASP A 89 10.77 -14.64 -0.48
C ASP A 89 9.58 -13.82 0.00
N LEU A 90 9.44 -12.59 -0.51
CA LEU A 90 8.41 -11.62 -0.10
C LEU A 90 8.06 -10.70 -1.27
N ILE A 91 6.79 -10.28 -1.33
CA ILE A 91 6.34 -9.18 -2.19
C ILE A 91 5.79 -8.07 -1.32
N ILE A 92 6.21 -6.82 -1.60
CA ILE A 92 5.67 -5.63 -0.96
C ILE A 92 5.15 -4.67 -2.02
N SER A 93 3.93 -4.20 -1.81
CA SER A 93 3.34 -3.13 -2.60
C SER A 93 3.21 -1.87 -1.73
N GLY A 94 3.89 -0.79 -2.09
CA GLY A 94 3.91 0.48 -1.34
C GLY A 94 5.28 1.18 -1.39
N ILE A 95 5.52 2.15 -0.52
CA ILE A 95 4.60 2.69 0.49
C ILE A 95 3.63 3.65 -0.21
N ASN A 96 2.34 3.39 -0.08
CA ASN A 96 1.29 4.23 -0.65
C ASN A 96 1.15 5.56 0.12
N TRP A 97 0.89 6.63 -0.62
CA TRP A 97 0.48 7.91 -0.05
C TRP A 97 -1.01 7.91 0.27
N GLY A 98 -1.36 7.73 1.52
CA GLY A 98 -2.73 7.58 1.99
C GLY A 98 -3.02 6.20 2.56
N LEU A 99 -3.98 6.13 3.48
CA LEU A 99 -4.34 4.89 4.15
C LEU A 99 -5.21 3.99 3.27
N ASN A 100 -4.90 2.70 3.28
CA ASN A 100 -5.75 1.64 2.74
C ASN A 100 -6.42 0.90 3.89
N ILE A 101 -7.46 1.49 4.47
CA ILE A 101 -8.23 0.96 5.59
C ILE A 101 -9.66 0.68 5.14
N THR A 102 -10.35 -0.23 5.84
CA THR A 102 -11.70 -0.65 5.52
C THR A 102 -11.82 -1.47 4.24
N ILE A 103 -12.80 -2.36 4.19
CA ILE A 103 -12.98 -3.28 3.06
C ILE A 103 -13.16 -2.55 1.72
N PRO A 104 -14.00 -1.51 1.60
CA PRO A 104 -14.22 -0.87 0.30
C PRO A 104 -12.97 -0.21 -0.29
N ILE A 105 -12.15 0.44 0.54
CA ILE A 105 -10.92 1.09 0.08
C ILE A 105 -9.91 0.03 -0.36
N ILE A 106 -9.77 -1.05 0.42
CA ILE A 106 -8.89 -2.17 0.09
C ILE A 106 -9.22 -2.77 -1.28
N LEU A 107 -10.50 -2.95 -1.59
CA LEU A 107 -10.93 -3.53 -2.87
C LEU A 107 -10.63 -2.65 -4.09
N SER A 108 -10.58 -1.33 -3.91
CA SER A 108 -10.27 -0.38 -4.99
C SER A 108 -8.79 0.03 -5.06
N SER A 109 -7.98 -0.32 -4.06
CA SER A 109 -6.58 0.09 -3.97
C SER A 109 -5.69 -0.64 -4.98
N GLY A 110 -4.93 0.11 -5.77
CA GLY A 110 -3.87 -0.42 -6.63
C GLY A 110 -2.72 -1.03 -5.82
N THR A 111 -2.36 -0.40 -4.70
CA THR A 111 -1.35 -0.92 -3.76
C THR A 111 -1.75 -2.30 -3.25
N VAL A 112 -2.97 -2.46 -2.74
CA VAL A 112 -3.46 -3.76 -2.27
C VAL A 112 -3.57 -4.75 -3.43
N GLY A 113 -3.97 -4.28 -4.62
CA GLY A 113 -4.02 -5.08 -5.85
C GLY A 113 -2.69 -5.74 -6.20
N GLY A 114 -1.58 -4.98 -6.13
CA GLY A 114 -0.23 -5.52 -6.34
C GLY A 114 0.16 -6.60 -5.33
N ALA A 115 -0.18 -6.39 -4.05
CA ALA A 115 0.05 -7.39 -3.01
C ALA A 115 -0.82 -8.65 -3.19
N ILE A 116 -2.10 -8.50 -3.60
CA ILE A 116 -2.98 -9.63 -3.95
C ILE A 116 -2.38 -10.43 -5.10
N GLU A 117 -1.82 -9.78 -6.12
CA GLU A 117 -1.18 -10.49 -7.23
C GLU A 117 -0.05 -11.40 -6.74
N GLY A 118 0.84 -10.88 -5.89
CA GLY A 118 1.91 -11.67 -5.28
C GLY A 118 1.39 -12.87 -4.47
N PHE A 119 0.35 -12.64 -3.66
CA PHE A 119 -0.31 -13.70 -2.91
C PHE A 119 -0.90 -14.80 -3.83
N CYS A 120 -1.47 -14.42 -4.97
CA CYS A 120 -1.98 -15.38 -5.97
C CYS A 120 -0.86 -16.24 -6.58
N TRP A 121 0.37 -15.74 -6.63
CA TRP A 121 1.55 -16.52 -7.03
C TRP A 121 2.09 -17.45 -5.93
N GLY A 122 1.43 -17.49 -4.77
CA GLY A 122 1.83 -18.32 -3.63
C GLY A 122 3.04 -17.76 -2.89
N ILE A 123 3.22 -16.44 -2.87
CA ILE A 123 4.30 -15.74 -2.20
C ILE A 123 3.72 -14.92 -1.04
N PRO A 124 4.32 -14.92 0.16
CA PRO A 124 3.96 -14.01 1.24
C PRO A 124 3.94 -12.58 0.73
N SER A 125 2.88 -11.82 0.99
CA SER A 125 2.70 -10.50 0.38
C SER A 125 2.18 -9.47 1.38
N MET A 126 2.59 -8.22 1.20
CA MET A 126 2.25 -7.13 2.09
C MET A 126 1.91 -5.87 1.30
N ALA A 127 0.76 -5.27 1.57
CA ALA A 127 0.44 -3.91 1.15
C ALA A 127 0.82 -2.95 2.27
N VAL A 128 1.50 -1.85 1.95
CA VAL A 128 2.03 -0.90 2.93
C VAL A 128 1.59 0.51 2.59
N SER A 129 1.03 1.22 3.56
CA SER A 129 0.44 2.55 3.37
C SER A 129 0.77 3.50 4.50
N GLN A 130 0.98 4.78 4.17
CA GLN A 130 1.32 5.87 5.08
C GLN A 130 0.18 6.88 5.16
N GLY A 131 -0.33 7.15 6.35
CA GLY A 131 -1.28 8.23 6.58
C GLY A 131 -0.72 9.60 6.24
N LEU A 132 -1.58 10.50 5.75
CA LEU A 132 -1.24 11.87 5.42
C LEU A 132 -1.83 12.86 6.45
N PRO A 133 -1.25 14.06 6.61
CA PRO A 133 -1.64 15.03 7.66
C PRO A 133 -3.06 15.57 7.50
N ASP A 134 -3.49 15.80 6.29
CA ASP A 134 -4.85 16.23 5.96
C ASP A 134 -5.29 15.56 4.67
N GLN A 135 -6.30 14.70 4.77
CA GLN A 135 -6.73 13.90 3.63
C GLN A 135 -7.57 14.70 2.62
N LYS A 136 -8.10 15.86 2.99
CA LYS A 136 -9.03 16.64 2.13
C LYS A 136 -8.36 17.52 1.09
N GLU A 137 -7.28 18.21 1.46
CA GLU A 137 -6.69 19.21 0.55
C GLU A 137 -5.38 18.75 -0.10
N HIS A 138 -4.75 17.69 0.41
CA HIS A 138 -3.35 17.42 0.17
C HIS A 138 -3.05 16.20 -0.68
N TYR A 139 -3.99 15.29 -0.96
CA TYR A 139 -3.67 14.08 -1.71
C TYR A 139 -3.03 14.36 -3.08
N LEU A 140 -3.57 15.30 -3.84
CA LEU A 140 -2.99 15.71 -5.14
C LEU A 140 -1.80 16.67 -4.97
N GLN A 141 -1.81 17.54 -3.96
CA GLN A 141 -0.70 18.46 -3.70
C GLN A 141 0.47 17.78 -3.02
N CYS A 142 0.24 16.83 -2.11
CA CYS A 142 1.31 16.07 -1.46
C CYS A 142 2.10 15.21 -2.44
N LYS A 143 1.47 14.66 -3.48
CA LYS A 143 2.21 13.95 -4.55
C LYS A 143 3.17 14.86 -5.32
N ILE A 144 2.87 16.16 -5.41
CA ILE A 144 3.69 17.15 -6.12
C ILE A 144 4.67 17.87 -5.18
N ASP A 145 4.29 18.10 -3.94
CA ASP A 145 5.01 18.95 -2.96
C ASP A 145 5.56 18.19 -1.73
N TYR A 146 5.58 16.84 -1.74
CA TYR A 146 6.05 16.04 -0.59
C TYR A 146 7.45 16.43 -0.10
N LEU A 147 8.34 16.92 -0.96
CA LEU A 147 9.68 17.42 -0.60
C LEU A 147 9.63 18.65 0.32
N LYS A 148 8.50 19.36 0.35
CA LYS A 148 8.31 20.54 1.23
C LYS A 148 7.88 20.15 2.65
N HIS A 149 7.47 18.91 2.86
CA HIS A 149 7.03 18.41 4.18
C HIS A 149 8.10 17.51 4.79
N SER A 150 9.13 18.11 5.38
CA SER A 150 10.24 17.36 6.01
C SER A 150 9.77 16.29 7.00
N GLY A 151 8.72 16.56 7.79
CA GLY A 151 8.14 15.59 8.72
C GLY A 151 7.50 14.38 8.04
N LEU A 152 6.97 14.52 6.82
CA LEU A 152 6.39 13.39 6.08
C LEU A 152 7.48 12.44 5.54
N MET A 153 8.60 12.98 5.07
CA MET A 153 9.72 12.15 4.61
C MET A 153 10.38 11.41 5.78
N GLU A 154 10.44 12.02 6.97
CA GLU A 154 10.86 11.33 8.19
C GLU A 154 9.92 10.20 8.57
N ALA A 155 8.60 10.44 8.50
CA ALA A 155 7.59 9.41 8.74
C ALA A 155 7.73 8.24 7.76
N ILE A 156 7.90 8.50 6.46
CA ILE A 156 8.14 7.47 5.43
C ILE A 156 9.40 6.64 5.76
N LYS A 157 10.48 7.29 6.18
CA LYS A 157 11.71 6.58 6.55
C LYS A 157 11.48 5.65 7.75
N ILE A 158 10.79 6.13 8.78
CA ILE A 158 10.43 5.32 9.94
C ILE A 158 9.55 4.13 9.52
N SER A 159 8.55 4.38 8.67
CA SER A 159 7.65 3.34 8.18
C SER A 159 8.37 2.30 7.34
N ALA A 160 9.30 2.71 6.48
CA ALA A 160 10.12 1.81 5.69
C ALA A 160 10.99 0.91 6.58
N ASP A 161 11.65 1.47 7.59
CA ASP A 161 12.49 0.72 8.53
C ASP A 161 11.66 -0.29 9.35
N ILE A 162 10.49 0.13 9.86
CA ILE A 162 9.57 -0.79 10.57
C ILE A 162 9.05 -1.87 9.63
N THR A 163 8.79 -1.55 8.35
CA THR A 163 8.36 -2.55 7.34
C THR A 163 9.42 -3.63 7.16
N VAL A 164 10.71 -3.27 7.12
CA VAL A 164 11.80 -4.28 7.08
C VAL A 164 11.75 -5.19 8.31
N GLU A 165 11.55 -4.63 9.51
CA GLU A 165 11.48 -5.43 10.75
C GLU A 165 10.27 -6.37 10.80
N ILE A 166 9.10 -5.91 10.32
CA ILE A 166 7.91 -6.75 10.17
C ILE A 166 8.19 -7.87 9.16
N SER A 167 8.84 -7.55 8.05
CA SER A 167 9.12 -8.49 6.96
C SER A 167 9.99 -9.66 7.40
N VAL A 168 11.03 -9.42 8.21
CA VAL A 168 11.87 -10.50 8.76
C VAL A 168 11.01 -11.49 9.56
N LYS A 169 10.18 -10.97 10.47
CA LYS A 169 9.28 -11.80 11.29
C LYS A 169 8.23 -12.54 10.45
N PHE A 170 7.79 -11.91 9.35
CA PHE A 170 6.76 -12.43 8.49
C PHE A 170 7.25 -13.65 7.69
N ILE A 171 8.41 -13.54 7.02
CA ILE A 171 8.95 -14.67 6.24
C ILE A 171 9.40 -15.83 7.11
N ASP A 172 9.84 -15.58 8.35
CA ASP A 172 10.25 -16.63 9.30
C ASP A 172 9.09 -17.58 9.65
N ARG A 173 7.85 -17.13 9.54
CA ARG A 173 6.64 -17.95 9.79
C ARG A 173 6.42 -19.02 8.72
N LYS A 174 7.04 -18.88 7.55
CA LYS A 174 6.94 -19.80 6.39
C LYS A 174 5.49 -20.09 5.96
N VAL A 175 4.62 -19.10 6.05
CA VAL A 175 3.22 -19.16 5.61
C VAL A 175 2.98 -18.18 4.48
N VAL A 176 2.11 -18.55 3.55
CA VAL A 176 1.66 -17.65 2.50
C VAL A 176 0.42 -16.92 3.02
N GLU A 177 0.60 -15.68 3.38
CA GLU A 177 -0.43 -14.77 3.87
C GLU A 177 -0.36 -13.44 3.14
N LEU A 178 -1.47 -12.72 3.16
CA LEU A 178 -1.58 -11.36 2.64
C LEU A 178 -1.86 -10.43 3.81
N HIS A 179 -0.97 -9.48 4.03
CA HIS A 179 -1.08 -8.48 5.08
C HIS A 179 -1.31 -7.09 4.50
N ASN A 180 -2.09 -6.28 5.20
CA ASN A 180 -2.31 -4.86 4.90
C ASN A 180 -1.84 -4.04 6.10
N VAL A 181 -0.70 -3.36 5.91
CA VAL A 181 0.00 -2.60 6.96
C VAL A 181 -0.22 -1.12 6.72
N ASN A 182 -0.75 -0.43 7.73
CA ASN A 182 -1.00 1.01 7.69
C ASN A 182 -0.26 1.72 8.82
N PHE A 183 0.40 2.81 8.48
CA PHE A 183 1.15 3.67 9.39
C PHE A 183 0.39 4.98 9.64
N PRO A 184 0.27 5.46 10.89
CA PRO A 184 -0.34 6.75 11.17
C PRO A 184 0.56 7.88 10.65
N TYR A 185 -0.04 9.04 10.31
CA TYR A 185 0.70 10.20 9.80
C TYR A 185 1.88 10.62 10.68
N ASN A 186 1.66 10.65 11.98
CA ASN A 186 2.65 11.08 12.98
C ASN A 186 3.41 9.90 13.61
N ILE A 187 3.72 8.88 12.79
CA ILE A 187 4.42 7.68 13.25
C ILE A 187 5.68 8.00 14.03
N LYS A 188 5.87 7.32 15.15
CA LYS A 188 7.10 7.38 15.95
C LYS A 188 7.81 6.04 15.88
N ARG A 189 9.14 6.07 15.97
CA ARG A 189 9.94 4.84 15.98
C ARG A 189 9.57 3.87 17.12
N SER A 190 9.00 4.40 18.20
CA SER A 190 8.52 3.64 19.36
C SER A 190 7.09 3.12 19.23
N ALA A 191 6.40 3.36 18.10
CA ALA A 191 5.04 2.88 17.88
C ALA A 191 5.01 1.34 17.89
N SER A 192 3.97 0.78 18.51
CA SER A 192 3.75 -0.67 18.50
C SER A 192 3.09 -1.11 17.19
N VAL A 193 3.42 -2.31 16.74
CA VAL A 193 2.72 -2.99 15.65
C VAL A 193 1.64 -3.86 16.27
N GLU A 194 0.39 -3.57 15.95
CA GLU A 194 -0.78 -4.31 16.48
C GLU A 194 -1.41 -5.15 15.36
N ASN A 195 -1.70 -6.43 15.65
CA ASN A 195 -2.54 -7.25 14.78
C ASN A 195 -3.97 -6.72 14.89
N THR A 196 -4.54 -6.32 13.75
CA THR A 196 -5.82 -5.67 13.68
C THR A 196 -6.80 -6.40 12.77
N ARG A 197 -8.07 -6.05 12.88
CA ARG A 197 -9.13 -6.45 11.94
C ARG A 197 -9.46 -5.29 11.04
N LEU A 198 -9.77 -5.59 9.78
CA LEU A 198 -10.31 -4.59 8.87
C LEU A 198 -11.63 -4.04 9.44
N SER A 199 -11.76 -2.73 9.45
CA SER A 199 -12.99 -2.07 9.87
C SER A 199 -14.10 -2.38 8.86
N ASP A 200 -15.23 -2.81 9.39
CA ASP A 200 -16.46 -3.03 8.60
C ASP A 200 -17.33 -1.78 8.70
N ILE A 201 -17.39 -1.04 7.59
CA ILE A 201 -18.20 0.19 7.51
C ILE A 201 -19.69 -0.11 7.47
N THR A 202 -20.08 -1.31 7.04
CA THR A 202 -21.51 -1.65 6.84
C THR A 202 -22.27 -1.76 8.17
N LEU A 203 -21.56 -1.96 9.28
CA LEU A 203 -22.18 -2.21 10.60
C LEU A 203 -22.40 -0.94 11.44
N ASN A 204 -21.79 0.19 11.12
CA ASN A 204 -21.94 1.38 11.95
C ASN A 204 -23.02 2.32 11.40
N LYS A 205 -24.30 1.99 11.69
CA LYS A 205 -25.49 2.74 11.27
C LYS A 205 -25.54 4.19 11.83
N ASN A 206 -24.69 4.53 12.78
CA ASN A 206 -24.68 5.82 13.47
C ASN A 206 -23.40 6.64 13.23
N ALA A 207 -22.46 6.19 12.41
CA ALA A 207 -21.31 7.00 12.06
C ALA A 207 -21.65 7.86 10.84
N ASP A 208 -21.40 9.16 10.95
CA ASP A 208 -21.36 10.08 9.78
C ASP A 208 -20.28 9.70 8.76
N PHE A 209 -19.70 8.53 8.92
CA PHE A 209 -18.65 7.93 8.15
C PHE A 209 -19.23 7.19 6.95
N ASN A 210 -19.75 7.93 6.00
CA ASN A 210 -20.24 7.37 4.75
C ASN A 210 -19.09 7.34 3.73
N VAL A 211 -18.15 6.41 3.89
CA VAL A 211 -17.10 6.15 2.88
C VAL A 211 -17.74 5.68 1.56
N TYR A 212 -18.98 5.24 1.59
CA TYR A 212 -19.77 4.79 0.44
C TYR A 212 -21.00 5.67 0.18
N GLY A 213 -20.76 6.97 0.09
CA GLY A 213 -21.66 7.87 -0.61
C GLY A 213 -21.29 7.96 -2.09
N SER A 214 -21.87 8.92 -2.79
CA SER A 214 -21.38 9.26 -4.13
C SER A 214 -19.93 9.73 -4.03
N LEU A 215 -19.02 9.00 -4.66
CA LEU A 215 -17.61 9.41 -4.80
C LEU A 215 -17.41 10.55 -5.78
N TYR A 216 -18.48 11.00 -6.40
CA TYR A 216 -18.46 12.07 -7.39
C TYR A 216 -19.52 13.11 -7.08
N GLU A 217 -19.20 14.38 -7.33
CA GLU A 217 -20.15 15.49 -7.30
C GLU A 217 -20.29 16.13 -8.69
N PRO A 218 -21.50 16.55 -9.08
CA PRO A 218 -21.72 17.17 -10.38
C PRO A 218 -21.16 18.59 -10.41
N VAL A 219 -20.38 18.90 -11.44
CA VAL A 219 -19.87 20.24 -11.74
C VAL A 219 -20.15 20.55 -13.21
N GLY A 220 -21.25 21.25 -13.49
CA GLY A 220 -21.74 21.46 -14.84
C GLY A 220 -22.15 20.14 -15.50
N ASN A 221 -21.51 19.79 -16.63
CA ASN A 221 -21.73 18.54 -17.36
C ASN A 221 -20.70 17.44 -17.04
N LYS A 222 -19.94 17.60 -15.96
CA LYS A 222 -18.91 16.64 -15.51
C LYS A 222 -19.20 16.17 -14.09
N PHE A 223 -18.60 15.04 -13.73
CA PHE A 223 -18.54 14.55 -12.37
C PHE A 223 -17.11 14.62 -11.88
N VAL A 224 -16.89 15.29 -10.76
CA VAL A 224 -15.57 15.47 -10.14
C VAL A 224 -15.46 14.53 -8.96
N PHE A 225 -14.34 13.81 -8.86
CA PHE A 225 -14.09 12.87 -7.75
C PHE A 225 -13.96 13.65 -6.44
N LYS A 226 -14.67 13.16 -5.43
CA LYS A 226 -14.67 13.70 -4.08
C LYS A 226 -13.94 12.72 -3.17
N PHE A 227 -12.78 13.13 -2.67
CA PHE A 227 -12.04 12.30 -1.71
C PHE A 227 -12.86 12.09 -0.43
N PRO A 228 -13.13 10.85 -0.04
CA PRO A 228 -13.75 10.58 1.26
C PRO A 228 -12.79 11.00 2.38
N SER A 229 -13.27 11.77 3.34
CA SER A 229 -12.51 12.07 4.54
C SER A 229 -12.67 10.94 5.54
N VAL A 230 -11.55 10.38 5.99
CA VAL A 230 -11.52 9.41 7.10
C VAL A 230 -11.23 10.16 8.39
N ASP A 231 -12.21 10.28 9.28
CA ASP A 231 -11.98 10.81 10.61
C ASP A 231 -11.46 9.68 11.52
N LEU A 232 -10.15 9.69 11.78
CA LEU A 232 -9.52 8.73 12.68
C LEU A 232 -9.81 9.01 14.17
N SER A 233 -10.40 10.16 14.49
CA SER A 233 -10.74 10.52 15.87
C SER A 233 -12.02 9.86 16.37
N ASP A 234 -12.78 9.19 15.50
CA ASP A 234 -14.03 8.54 15.88
C ASP A 234 -13.79 7.38 16.86
N SER A 235 -14.08 7.63 18.11
CA SER A 235 -14.02 6.64 19.20
C SER A 235 -15.03 5.50 19.07
N SER A 236 -15.95 5.56 18.10
CA SER A 236 -16.96 4.51 17.83
C SER A 236 -16.37 3.31 17.07
N SER A 237 -15.14 3.42 16.55
CA SER A 237 -14.46 2.32 15.88
C SER A 237 -14.32 1.10 16.79
N ALA A 238 -14.63 -0.07 16.27
CA ALA A 238 -14.54 -1.31 17.04
C ALA A 238 -13.13 -1.52 17.58
N LYS A 239 -13.01 -1.82 18.88
CA LYS A 239 -11.73 -2.11 19.53
C LYS A 239 -10.97 -3.21 18.78
N GLY A 240 -9.69 -2.96 18.48
CA GLY A 240 -8.83 -3.87 17.72
C GLY A 240 -9.04 -3.81 16.20
N SER A 241 -9.70 -2.77 15.69
CA SER A 241 -9.75 -2.47 14.26
C SER A 241 -8.54 -1.64 13.80
N ASP A 242 -8.30 -1.63 12.47
CA ASP A 242 -7.31 -0.80 11.82
C ASP A 242 -7.45 0.69 12.20
N ILE A 243 -8.66 1.24 12.12
CA ILE A 243 -8.95 2.64 12.49
C ILE A 243 -8.61 2.89 13.96
N SER A 244 -9.08 2.02 14.89
CA SER A 244 -8.83 2.24 16.32
C SER A 244 -7.36 2.11 16.72
N CYS A 245 -6.57 1.36 15.96
CA CYS A 245 -5.14 1.23 16.14
C CYS A 245 -4.40 2.51 15.68
N LEU A 246 -4.72 2.99 14.48
CA LEU A 246 -4.13 4.20 13.90
C LEU A 246 -4.46 5.45 14.71
N ALA A 247 -5.67 5.55 15.26
CA ALA A 247 -6.08 6.64 16.15
C ALA A 247 -5.20 6.77 17.41
N LYS A 248 -4.61 5.65 17.87
CA LYS A 248 -3.66 5.64 18.99
C LYS A 248 -2.21 5.94 18.60
N GLY A 249 -1.95 6.16 17.30
CA GLY A 249 -0.61 6.37 16.78
C GLY A 249 0.21 5.09 16.63
N ASN A 250 -0.43 3.92 16.60
CA ASN A 250 0.21 2.62 16.40
C ASN A 250 0.12 2.15 14.94
N VAL A 251 0.95 1.18 14.58
CA VAL A 251 0.96 0.54 13.26
C VAL A 251 -0.11 -0.55 13.23
N SER A 252 -1.01 -0.46 12.28
CA SER A 252 -2.04 -1.47 12.04
C SER A 252 -1.53 -2.52 11.07
N ASP A 253 -1.51 -3.79 11.47
CA ASP A 253 -1.21 -4.94 10.63
C ASP A 253 -2.43 -5.86 10.57
N SER A 254 -3.14 -5.85 9.45
CA SER A 254 -4.36 -6.63 9.24
C SER A 254 -4.12 -7.79 8.28
N LEU A 255 -4.41 -9.01 8.72
CA LEU A 255 -4.51 -10.16 7.83
C LEU A 255 -5.69 -9.98 6.86
N VAL A 256 -5.42 -10.03 5.56
CA VAL A 256 -6.45 -9.99 4.51
C VAL A 256 -6.83 -11.41 4.12
N ASP A 257 -7.88 -11.94 4.74
CA ASP A 257 -8.41 -13.25 4.41
C ASP A 257 -9.42 -13.14 3.25
N LEU A 258 -8.96 -13.39 2.02
CA LEU A 258 -9.78 -13.31 0.82
C LEU A 258 -10.98 -14.27 0.86
N LYS A 259 -10.91 -15.38 1.60
CA LYS A 259 -12.04 -16.30 1.75
C LYS A 259 -13.15 -15.67 2.60
N ARG A 260 -12.78 -14.88 3.61
CA ARG A 260 -13.75 -14.14 4.44
C ARG A 260 -14.33 -12.93 3.73
N LEU A 261 -13.58 -12.28 2.85
CA LEU A 261 -14.10 -11.17 2.04
C LEU A 261 -15.21 -11.62 1.08
N CYS A 262 -15.25 -12.91 0.70
CA CYS A 262 -16.25 -13.49 -0.20
C CYS A 262 -17.36 -14.26 0.54
N ALA A 263 -17.31 -14.36 1.86
CA ALA A 263 -18.34 -15.03 2.67
C ALA A 263 -19.40 -14.01 3.10
N PHE A 264 -20.47 -13.92 2.32
CA PHE A 264 -21.71 -13.21 2.68
C PHE A 264 -22.68 -14.17 3.37
#